data_3a38df4322d941464f7f6cd54e0d79ab
#
_entry.id   3a38df4322d941464f7f6cd54e0d79ab
#
_cell.length_a   1.000
_cell.length_b   1.000
_cell.length_c   1.000
_cell.angle_alpha   90.00
_cell.angle_beta   90.00
_cell.angle_gamma   90.00
#
_symmetry.space_group_name_H-M   'P 1'
#
loop_
_entity.id
_entity.type
_entity.pdbx_description
1 polymer ?
#
loop_
_entity_poly.entity_id
_entity_poly.type
_entity_poly.pdbx_seq_one_letter_code
_entity_poly.pdbx_strand_id
1 'polypeptide(L)'
;MRHELPKLLLPIIRFLAVSALLFCVTFLPPAQAAVSPRELLATGHADEAIQALQQQINRSATDAESQNLLCRAYFMVDEWDRGISACERARSLDPAKSLYHLWLGRIYGEKADRAGFLSAAGLAKKVRISFERAVELDPRSWEARTDLAEFYIEAPSIVGGGKDKAHEQAEALLPLNPGMAHWVLARIAEKSKDNAEAEQEYRAAIAATHSGARAWLDLAIFLRHANRLDEMQQALHTLDSSPVDRPESLMDGASLLLRAGRDYPLAIRLLRRYLSAPVEEGPAFKAHDLLGQLLEKQGDRRAAAEEYHAALALAHTDNRAQEGLKRVDH
;
A
#
# COMPACT_ATOMS: atom_id res chain seq x y z
N MET A 1 53.68 -0.90 78.92
CA MET A 1 52.25 -1.32 78.84
C MET A 1 51.86 -1.28 77.42
N ARG A 2 51.72 -2.45 76.72
CA ARG A 2 51.26 -2.56 75.36
C ARG A 2 49.75 -2.79 75.40
N HIS A 3 48.98 -1.89 74.81
CA HIS A 3 47.55 -2.09 74.62
C HIS A 3 47.33 -2.91 73.34
N GLU A 4 46.87 -4.12 73.48
CA GLU A 4 46.38 -4.95 72.39
C GLU A 4 44.94 -4.48 72.01
N LEU A 5 44.74 -4.12 70.79
CA LEU A 5 43.41 -3.86 70.20
C LEU A 5 42.65 -5.18 69.99
N PRO A 6 41.36 -5.26 70.28
CA PRO A 6 40.64 -6.52 70.26
C PRO A 6 40.41 -7.02 68.79
N LYS A 7 40.70 -8.30 68.56
CA LYS A 7 40.62 -9.05 67.29
C LYS A 7 39.19 -9.23 66.75
N LEU A 8 38.22 -8.44 67.22
CA LEU A 8 36.78 -8.65 66.82
C LEU A 8 36.25 -7.73 65.71
N LEU A 9 37.06 -6.86 65.07
CA LEU A 9 36.62 -5.93 64.05
C LEU A 9 36.99 -6.32 62.60
N LEU A 10 37.76 -7.38 62.41
CA LEU A 10 38.20 -7.80 61.08
C LEU A 10 37.12 -8.48 60.20
N PRO A 11 36.13 -9.20 60.74
CA PRO A 11 35.11 -9.82 59.83
C PRO A 11 34.06 -8.84 59.33
N ILE A 12 33.80 -7.71 59.99
CA ILE A 12 32.73 -6.78 59.57
C ILE A 12 33.13 -5.94 58.36
N ILE A 13 34.42 -5.59 58.25
CA ILE A 13 34.92 -4.78 57.14
C ILE A 13 34.98 -5.60 55.83
N ARG A 14 35.19 -6.93 55.92
CA ARG A 14 35.16 -7.81 54.72
C ARG A 14 33.74 -8.07 54.19
N PHE A 15 32.70 -8.02 55.01
CA PHE A 15 31.32 -8.20 54.59
C PHE A 15 30.74 -6.94 53.95
N LEU A 16 31.16 -5.75 54.32
CA LEU A 16 30.72 -4.48 53.72
C LEU A 16 31.38 -4.23 52.34
N ALA A 17 32.59 -4.74 52.09
CA ALA A 17 33.25 -4.60 50.81
C ALA A 17 32.68 -5.55 49.70
N VAL A 18 32.14 -6.72 50.07
CA VAL A 18 31.51 -7.67 49.13
C VAL A 18 30.08 -7.26 48.80
N SER A 19 29.35 -6.59 49.70
CA SER A 19 27.98 -6.09 49.41
C SER A 19 27.94 -4.87 48.49
N ALA A 20 29.04 -4.10 48.37
CA ALA A 20 29.09 -2.94 47.45
C ALA A 20 29.37 -3.31 46.00
N LEU A 21 29.86 -4.54 45.71
CA LEU A 21 30.17 -4.99 44.36
C LEU A 21 29.03 -5.71 43.67
N LEU A 22 27.90 -5.98 44.35
CA LEU A 22 26.75 -6.71 43.76
C LEU A 22 25.58 -5.81 43.36
N PHE A 23 25.71 -4.46 43.40
CA PHE A 23 24.61 -3.54 43.07
C PHE A 23 24.85 -2.68 41.83
N CYS A 24 25.84 -3.05 41.00
CA CYS A 24 25.91 -2.56 39.61
C CYS A 24 25.26 -3.59 38.63
N VAL A 25 24.03 -4.03 38.94
CA VAL A 25 23.15 -4.55 37.89
C VAL A 25 22.75 -3.33 37.09
N THR A 26 23.45 -3.14 35.97
CA THR A 26 23.10 -2.19 34.95
C THR A 26 21.62 -2.38 34.60
N PHE A 27 20.79 -1.42 34.97
CA PHE A 27 19.48 -1.20 34.34
C PHE A 27 19.78 -0.84 32.89
N LEU A 28 20.04 -1.84 32.06
CA LEU A 28 19.89 -1.69 30.63
C LEU A 28 18.38 -1.45 30.42
N PRO A 29 17.97 -0.29 29.86
CA PRO A 29 16.59 -0.12 29.48
C PRO A 29 16.24 -1.31 28.57
N PRO A 30 15.01 -1.86 28.65
CA PRO A 30 14.60 -2.91 27.74
C PRO A 30 14.89 -2.40 26.33
N ALA A 31 15.68 -3.14 25.56
CA ALA A 31 15.91 -2.83 24.16
C ALA A 31 14.51 -2.71 23.54
N GLN A 32 14.10 -1.50 23.18
CA GLN A 32 12.87 -1.32 22.42
C GLN A 32 12.99 -2.26 21.22
N ALA A 33 12.08 -3.21 21.12
CA ALA A 33 12.07 -4.12 19.98
C ALA A 33 12.03 -3.24 18.73
N ALA A 34 13.02 -3.38 17.87
CA ALA A 34 13.06 -2.60 16.63
C ALA A 34 11.78 -2.88 15.85
N VAL A 35 11.09 -1.83 15.42
CA VAL A 35 9.88 -1.93 14.60
C VAL A 35 10.20 -2.78 13.37
N SER A 36 9.38 -3.77 13.08
CA SER A 36 9.64 -4.66 11.96
C SER A 36 9.47 -3.93 10.62
N PRO A 37 10.20 -4.31 9.55
CA PRO A 37 10.03 -3.69 8.23
C PRO A 37 8.59 -3.80 7.71
N ARG A 38 7.88 -4.88 8.03
CA ARG A 38 6.47 -5.06 7.69
C ARG A 38 5.59 -4.04 8.39
N GLU A 39 5.86 -3.77 9.67
CA GLU A 39 5.13 -2.77 10.45
C GLU A 39 5.43 -1.34 9.97
N LEU A 40 6.69 -1.06 9.58
CA LEU A 40 7.05 0.22 8.96
C LEU A 40 6.27 0.44 7.65
N LEU A 41 6.13 -0.60 6.82
CA LEU A 41 5.29 -0.52 5.60
C LEU A 41 3.82 -0.31 5.95
N ALA A 42 3.30 -1.05 6.96
CA ALA A 42 1.92 -0.94 7.41
C ALA A 42 1.57 0.44 8.00
N THR A 43 2.57 1.18 8.47
CA THR A 43 2.41 2.54 9.00
C THR A 43 2.86 3.62 8.03
N GLY A 44 3.21 3.25 6.79
CA GLY A 44 3.58 4.19 5.73
C GLY A 44 4.99 4.77 5.81
N HIS A 45 5.85 4.28 6.72
CA HIS A 45 7.25 4.69 6.89
C HIS A 45 8.14 4.08 5.79
N ALA A 46 7.96 4.54 4.57
CA ALA A 46 8.59 3.94 3.39
C ALA A 46 10.12 3.98 3.43
N ASP A 47 10.70 5.12 3.78
CA ASP A 47 12.16 5.29 3.84
C ASP A 47 12.81 4.41 4.90
N GLU A 48 12.22 4.36 6.10
CA GLU A 48 12.70 3.51 7.19
C GLU A 48 12.56 2.03 6.85
N ALA A 49 11.45 1.64 6.22
CA ALA A 49 11.25 0.27 5.75
C ALA A 49 12.30 -0.15 4.72
N ILE A 50 12.59 0.71 3.73
CA ILE A 50 13.63 0.46 2.72
C ILE A 50 14.99 0.26 3.40
N GLN A 51 15.36 1.16 4.32
CA GLN A 51 16.64 1.07 5.03
C GLN A 51 16.75 -0.21 5.87
N ALA A 52 15.71 -0.54 6.64
CA ALA A 52 15.68 -1.73 7.47
C ALA A 52 15.76 -3.02 6.63
N LEU A 53 15.03 -3.08 5.50
CA LEU A 53 15.04 -4.22 4.58
C LEU A 53 16.41 -4.39 3.90
N GLN A 54 17.04 -3.31 3.47
CA GLN A 54 18.41 -3.36 2.92
C GLN A 54 19.42 -3.92 3.93
N GLN A 55 19.32 -3.49 5.20
CA GLN A 55 20.18 -4.03 6.27
C GLN A 55 19.91 -5.53 6.52
N GLN A 56 18.65 -5.95 6.49
CA GLN A 56 18.27 -7.35 6.67
C GLN A 56 18.79 -8.22 5.52
N ILE A 57 18.64 -7.78 4.28
CA ILE A 57 19.14 -8.44 3.07
C ILE A 57 20.67 -8.53 3.08
N ASN A 58 21.38 -7.51 3.55
CA ASN A 58 22.84 -7.54 3.69
C ASN A 58 23.32 -8.61 4.71
N ARG A 59 22.50 -8.94 5.71
CA ARG A 59 22.77 -10.00 6.68
C ARG A 59 22.37 -11.38 6.15
N SER A 60 21.33 -11.46 5.31
CA SER A 60 20.80 -12.69 4.74
C SER A 60 20.35 -12.47 3.29
N ALA A 61 21.30 -12.63 2.36
CA ALA A 61 21.05 -12.40 0.92
C ALA A 61 20.06 -13.40 0.28
N THR A 62 19.70 -14.46 1.00
CA THR A 62 18.76 -15.51 0.57
C THR A 62 17.36 -15.36 1.17
N ASP A 63 17.09 -14.26 1.88
CA ASP A 63 15.78 -13.96 2.44
C ASP A 63 14.83 -13.45 1.34
N ALA A 64 14.04 -14.36 0.79
CA ALA A 64 13.08 -14.04 -0.28
C ALA A 64 11.95 -13.11 0.19
N GLU A 65 11.53 -13.24 1.45
CA GLU A 65 10.47 -12.38 2.00
C GLU A 65 10.95 -10.93 2.12
N SER A 66 12.14 -10.69 2.64
CA SER A 66 12.73 -9.36 2.69
C SER A 66 12.90 -8.74 1.31
N GLN A 67 13.27 -9.52 0.30
CA GLN A 67 13.34 -9.05 -1.08
C GLN A 67 11.95 -8.66 -1.62
N ASN A 68 10.90 -9.43 -1.32
CA ASN A 68 9.54 -9.09 -1.72
C ASN A 68 9.01 -7.85 -0.99
N LEU A 69 9.26 -7.72 0.30
CA LEU A 69 8.91 -6.52 1.05
C LEU A 69 9.64 -5.28 0.51
N LEU A 70 10.92 -5.43 0.15
CA LEU A 70 11.68 -4.34 -0.47
C LEU A 70 11.13 -3.93 -1.85
N CYS A 71 10.69 -4.91 -2.64
CA CYS A 71 9.96 -4.63 -3.88
C CYS A 71 8.71 -3.78 -3.62
N ARG A 72 7.89 -4.14 -2.61
CA ARG A 72 6.67 -3.42 -2.24
C ARG A 72 6.98 -2.02 -1.70
N ALA A 73 8.06 -1.86 -0.93
CA ALA A 73 8.52 -0.55 -0.49
C ALA A 73 8.90 0.36 -1.66
N TYR A 74 9.64 -0.17 -2.63
CA TYR A 74 9.97 0.58 -3.85
C TYR A 74 8.78 0.86 -4.74
N PHE A 75 7.81 -0.06 -4.81
CA PHE A 75 6.52 0.18 -5.47
C PHE A 75 5.78 1.36 -4.85
N MET A 76 5.77 1.46 -3.52
CA MET A 76 5.13 2.53 -2.77
C MET A 76 5.70 3.91 -3.11
N VAL A 77 7.02 4.02 -3.29
CA VAL A 77 7.73 5.28 -3.58
C VAL A 77 8.02 5.51 -5.07
N ASP A 78 7.37 4.75 -5.95
CA ASP A 78 7.46 4.89 -7.41
C ASP A 78 8.88 4.62 -7.98
N GLU A 79 9.73 3.87 -7.26
CA GLU A 79 11.07 3.46 -7.69
C GLU A 79 11.05 2.13 -8.46
N TRP A 80 10.45 2.13 -9.64
CA TRP A 80 10.09 0.93 -10.41
C TRP A 80 11.28 0.01 -10.71
N ASP A 81 12.42 0.52 -11.15
CA ASP A 81 13.56 -0.31 -11.53
C ASP A 81 14.19 -1.04 -10.35
N ARG A 82 14.31 -0.35 -9.21
CA ARG A 82 14.79 -0.96 -7.96
C ARG A 82 13.81 -2.00 -7.46
N GLY A 83 12.52 -1.69 -7.52
CA GLY A 83 11.45 -2.61 -7.13
C GLY A 83 11.42 -3.86 -8.02
N ILE A 84 11.54 -3.73 -9.34
CA ILE A 84 11.62 -4.87 -10.25
C ILE A 84 12.80 -5.77 -9.88
N SER A 85 13.98 -5.20 -9.64
CA SER A 85 15.17 -5.97 -9.26
C SER A 85 14.95 -6.76 -7.97
N ALA A 86 14.32 -6.17 -6.96
CA ALA A 86 13.99 -6.83 -5.71
C ALA A 86 12.93 -7.93 -5.89
N CYS A 87 11.86 -7.68 -6.66
CA CYS A 87 10.83 -8.68 -6.97
C CYS A 87 11.39 -9.86 -7.78
N GLU A 88 12.23 -9.61 -8.79
CA GLU A 88 12.90 -10.67 -9.56
C GLU A 88 13.81 -11.51 -8.66
N ARG A 89 14.48 -10.88 -7.69
CA ARG A 89 15.30 -11.60 -6.71
C ARG A 89 14.44 -12.45 -5.78
N ALA A 90 13.33 -11.93 -5.22
CA ALA A 90 12.40 -12.70 -4.40
C ALA A 90 11.90 -13.95 -5.15
N ARG A 91 11.42 -13.77 -6.39
CA ARG A 91 10.99 -14.86 -7.25
C ARG A 91 12.12 -15.89 -7.53
N SER A 92 13.35 -15.42 -7.73
CA SER A 92 14.48 -16.35 -7.99
C SER A 92 14.84 -17.21 -6.78
N LEU A 93 14.60 -16.70 -5.57
CA LEU A 93 14.87 -17.40 -4.31
C LEU A 93 13.76 -18.41 -3.95
N ASP A 94 12.51 -18.08 -4.23
CA ASP A 94 11.37 -18.98 -4.07
C ASP A 94 10.40 -18.85 -5.26
N PRO A 95 10.64 -19.60 -6.34
CA PRO A 95 9.82 -19.54 -7.55
C PRO A 95 8.43 -20.18 -7.41
N ALA A 96 8.16 -20.87 -6.31
CA ALA A 96 6.88 -21.51 -6.03
C ALA A 96 5.91 -20.58 -5.26
N LYS A 97 6.38 -19.43 -4.80
CA LYS A 97 5.54 -18.50 -4.03
C LYS A 97 4.70 -17.61 -4.94
N SER A 98 3.39 -17.85 -5.03
CA SER A 98 2.42 -17.09 -5.83
C SER A 98 2.53 -15.57 -5.60
N LEU A 99 2.63 -15.13 -4.35
CA LEU A 99 2.74 -13.71 -3.96
C LEU A 99 3.90 -12.99 -4.65
N TYR A 100 5.03 -13.66 -4.90
CA TYR A 100 6.19 -13.01 -5.52
C TYR A 100 5.98 -12.78 -7.02
N HIS A 101 5.25 -13.67 -7.67
CA HIS A 101 4.82 -13.49 -9.06
C HIS A 101 3.75 -12.38 -9.17
N LEU A 102 2.82 -12.32 -8.22
CA LEU A 102 1.79 -11.28 -8.17
C LEU A 102 2.42 -9.89 -8.09
N TRP A 103 3.32 -9.65 -7.14
CA TRP A 103 3.98 -8.36 -6.98
C TRP A 103 4.90 -8.01 -8.16
N LEU A 104 5.54 -9.01 -8.75
CA LEU A 104 6.33 -8.81 -9.96
C LEU A 104 5.45 -8.37 -11.15
N GLY A 105 4.25 -8.94 -11.27
CA GLY A 105 3.26 -8.51 -12.26
C GLY A 105 2.82 -7.07 -12.05
N ARG A 106 2.46 -6.71 -10.81
CA ARG A 106 2.04 -5.35 -10.44
C ARG A 106 3.10 -4.30 -10.78
N ILE A 107 4.35 -4.53 -10.39
CA ILE A 107 5.41 -3.55 -10.64
C ILE A 107 5.79 -3.43 -12.11
N TYR A 108 5.70 -4.53 -12.89
CA TYR A 108 5.85 -4.44 -14.34
C TYR A 108 4.70 -3.65 -14.99
N GLY A 109 3.47 -3.78 -14.47
CA GLY A 109 2.31 -3.00 -14.91
C GLY A 109 2.54 -1.51 -14.76
N GLU A 110 2.89 -1.06 -13.55
CA GLU A 110 3.19 0.34 -13.27
C GLU A 110 4.30 0.91 -14.17
N LYS A 111 5.33 0.13 -14.43
CA LYS A 111 6.38 0.53 -15.36
C LYS A 111 5.89 0.56 -16.81
N ALA A 112 5.01 -0.36 -17.21
CA ALA A 112 4.45 -0.41 -18.56
C ALA A 112 3.61 0.83 -18.89
N ASP A 113 2.81 1.30 -17.93
CA ASP A 113 1.93 2.46 -18.08
C ASP A 113 2.70 3.76 -18.33
N ARG A 114 3.96 3.80 -17.92
CA ARG A 114 4.86 4.97 -18.08
C ARG A 114 5.86 4.80 -19.24
N ALA A 115 5.89 3.63 -19.84
CA ALA A 115 6.87 3.30 -20.88
C ALA A 115 6.41 3.75 -22.26
N GLY A 116 7.36 4.05 -23.14
CA GLY A 116 7.06 4.22 -24.57
C GLY A 116 6.53 2.93 -25.22
N PHE A 117 5.77 3.06 -26.27
CA PHE A 117 4.99 1.98 -26.91
C PHE A 117 5.71 0.63 -27.08
N LEU A 118 6.95 0.64 -27.60
CA LEU A 118 7.72 -0.60 -27.82
C LEU A 118 8.12 -1.28 -26.51
N SER A 119 8.54 -0.51 -25.52
CA SER A 119 8.91 -1.00 -24.19
C SER A 119 7.68 -1.50 -23.43
N ALA A 120 6.54 -0.79 -23.57
CA ALA A 120 5.28 -1.16 -22.93
C ALA A 120 4.79 -2.56 -23.39
N ALA A 121 4.88 -2.90 -24.69
CA ALA A 121 4.51 -4.21 -25.19
C ALA A 121 5.35 -5.36 -24.60
N GLY A 122 6.66 -5.13 -24.42
CA GLY A 122 7.56 -6.08 -23.76
C GLY A 122 7.23 -6.27 -22.28
N LEU A 123 6.92 -5.19 -21.59
CA LEU A 123 6.51 -5.21 -20.17
C LEU A 123 5.13 -5.87 -20.02
N ALA A 124 4.14 -5.57 -20.88
CA ALA A 124 2.82 -6.20 -20.84
C ALA A 124 2.89 -7.73 -20.93
N LYS A 125 3.78 -8.28 -21.76
CA LYS A 125 4.03 -9.72 -21.79
C LYS A 125 4.56 -10.26 -20.45
N LYS A 126 5.45 -9.52 -19.79
CA LYS A 126 5.99 -9.90 -18.47
C LYS A 126 4.89 -9.82 -17.40
N VAL A 127 4.01 -8.80 -17.45
CA VAL A 127 2.82 -8.69 -16.57
C VAL A 127 1.96 -9.94 -16.70
N ARG A 128 1.56 -10.28 -17.91
CA ARG A 128 0.74 -11.46 -18.19
C ARG A 128 1.35 -12.74 -17.63
N ILE A 129 2.60 -13.02 -17.98
CA ILE A 129 3.29 -14.23 -17.52
C ILE A 129 3.35 -14.28 -15.99
N SER A 130 3.57 -13.14 -15.35
CA SER A 130 3.66 -13.07 -13.88
C SER A 130 2.31 -13.34 -13.22
N PHE A 131 1.22 -12.74 -13.71
CA PHE A 131 -0.12 -12.96 -13.15
C PHE A 131 -0.66 -14.36 -13.47
N GLU A 132 -0.48 -14.86 -14.70
CA GLU A 132 -0.81 -16.25 -15.05
C GLU A 132 -0.10 -17.23 -14.10
N ARG A 133 1.20 -17.03 -13.87
CA ARG A 133 1.97 -17.88 -12.96
C ARG A 133 1.52 -17.75 -11.50
N ALA A 134 1.14 -16.56 -11.05
CA ALA A 134 0.58 -16.38 -9.71
C ALA A 134 -0.71 -17.17 -9.51
N VAL A 135 -1.62 -17.14 -10.51
CA VAL A 135 -2.88 -17.90 -10.48
C VAL A 135 -2.63 -19.41 -10.58
N GLU A 136 -1.67 -19.87 -11.40
CA GLU A 136 -1.29 -21.29 -11.46
C GLU A 136 -0.78 -21.82 -10.13
N LEU A 137 0.04 -21.04 -9.42
CA LEU A 137 0.62 -21.41 -8.13
C LEU A 137 -0.38 -21.38 -6.97
N ASP A 138 -1.32 -20.44 -7.02
CA ASP A 138 -2.41 -20.34 -6.06
C ASP A 138 -3.74 -20.02 -6.79
N PRO A 139 -4.47 -21.05 -7.25
CA PRO A 139 -5.76 -20.86 -7.93
C PRO A 139 -6.86 -20.26 -7.06
N ARG A 140 -6.66 -20.17 -5.74
CA ARG A 140 -7.61 -19.59 -4.79
C ARG A 140 -7.29 -18.14 -4.44
N SER A 141 -6.17 -17.59 -4.88
CA SER A 141 -5.86 -16.17 -4.71
C SER A 141 -6.80 -15.33 -5.56
N TRP A 142 -7.80 -14.74 -4.91
CA TRP A 142 -8.74 -13.83 -5.57
C TRP A 142 -8.02 -12.57 -6.08
N GLU A 143 -6.98 -12.10 -5.38
CA GLU A 143 -6.17 -10.96 -5.80
C GLU A 143 -5.46 -11.25 -7.14
N ALA A 144 -4.79 -12.40 -7.24
CA ALA A 144 -4.08 -12.76 -8.45
C ALA A 144 -5.04 -12.93 -9.64
N ARG A 145 -6.24 -13.49 -9.40
CA ARG A 145 -7.28 -13.60 -10.43
C ARG A 145 -7.83 -12.25 -10.86
N THR A 146 -8.03 -11.34 -9.89
CA THR A 146 -8.52 -9.99 -10.19
C THR A 146 -7.51 -9.21 -11.02
N ASP A 147 -6.24 -9.21 -10.64
CA ASP A 147 -5.17 -8.52 -11.36
C ASP A 147 -4.99 -9.12 -12.78
N LEU A 148 -5.12 -10.45 -12.91
CA LEU A 148 -5.09 -11.12 -14.21
C LEU A 148 -6.29 -10.75 -15.09
N ALA A 149 -7.48 -10.69 -14.49
CA ALA A 149 -8.69 -10.26 -15.20
C ALA A 149 -8.57 -8.82 -15.72
N GLU A 150 -8.09 -7.92 -14.86
CA GLU A 150 -7.84 -6.52 -15.25
C GLU A 150 -6.84 -6.42 -16.41
N PHE A 151 -5.75 -7.19 -16.36
CA PHE A 151 -4.82 -7.29 -17.48
C PHE A 151 -5.54 -7.74 -18.76
N TYR A 152 -6.38 -8.77 -18.70
CA TYR A 152 -7.08 -9.27 -19.88
C TYR A 152 -8.09 -8.27 -20.46
N ILE A 153 -8.70 -7.42 -19.60
CA ILE A 153 -9.63 -6.35 -20.02
C ILE A 153 -8.86 -5.22 -20.71
N GLU A 154 -7.74 -4.79 -20.12
CA GLU A 154 -7.05 -3.57 -20.56
C GLU A 154 -6.06 -3.81 -21.70
N ALA A 155 -5.37 -4.94 -21.68
CA ALA A 155 -4.31 -5.22 -22.64
C ALA A 155 -4.86 -5.53 -24.06
N PRO A 156 -4.21 -5.04 -25.12
CA PRO A 156 -4.50 -5.45 -26.48
C PRO A 156 -4.30 -6.96 -26.69
N SER A 157 -5.08 -7.56 -27.60
CA SER A 157 -4.99 -9.01 -27.92
C SER A 157 -3.60 -9.46 -28.38
N ILE A 158 -2.83 -8.57 -29.04
CA ILE A 158 -1.47 -8.85 -29.50
C ILE A 158 -0.48 -9.15 -28.36
N VAL A 159 -0.74 -8.66 -27.15
CA VAL A 159 0.04 -9.00 -25.95
C VAL A 159 -0.65 -10.00 -25.03
N GLY A 160 -1.82 -10.51 -25.47
CA GLY A 160 -2.55 -11.61 -24.83
C GLY A 160 -3.77 -11.20 -24.03
N GLY A 161 -4.24 -9.95 -24.14
CA GLY A 161 -5.55 -9.53 -23.63
C GLY A 161 -6.71 -10.24 -24.32
N GLY A 162 -7.89 -10.19 -23.72
CA GLY A 162 -9.11 -10.78 -24.29
C GLY A 162 -10.24 -10.87 -23.28
N LYS A 163 -11.44 -10.43 -23.69
CA LYS A 163 -12.63 -10.40 -22.82
C LYS A 163 -13.06 -11.79 -22.35
N ASP A 164 -12.98 -12.81 -23.22
CA ASP A 164 -13.35 -14.18 -22.86
C ASP A 164 -12.49 -14.69 -21.72
N LYS A 165 -11.19 -14.41 -21.75
CA LYS A 165 -10.27 -14.77 -20.63
C LYS A 165 -10.61 -14.02 -19.35
N ALA A 166 -11.05 -12.76 -19.45
CA ALA A 166 -11.50 -12.00 -18.28
C ALA A 166 -12.79 -12.59 -17.70
N HIS A 167 -13.74 -13.03 -18.54
CA HIS A 167 -14.94 -13.76 -18.10
C HIS A 167 -14.60 -15.05 -17.36
N GLU A 168 -13.65 -15.85 -17.86
CA GLU A 168 -13.17 -17.05 -17.17
C GLU A 168 -12.65 -16.74 -15.75
N GLN A 169 -11.95 -15.60 -15.59
CA GLN A 169 -11.52 -15.18 -14.25
C GLN A 169 -12.70 -14.73 -13.39
N ALA A 170 -13.70 -14.02 -13.93
CA ALA A 170 -14.90 -13.64 -13.19
C ALA A 170 -15.67 -14.85 -12.68
N GLU A 171 -15.87 -15.88 -13.52
CA GLU A 171 -16.52 -17.14 -13.14
C GLU A 171 -15.74 -17.83 -12.00
N ALA A 172 -14.41 -17.88 -12.10
CA ALA A 172 -13.56 -18.47 -11.07
C ALA A 172 -13.54 -17.67 -9.76
N LEU A 173 -13.81 -16.36 -9.81
CA LEU A 173 -13.91 -15.48 -8.65
C LEU A 173 -15.23 -15.64 -7.89
N LEU A 174 -16.33 -16.02 -8.52
CA LEU A 174 -17.65 -16.12 -7.89
C LEU A 174 -17.65 -16.90 -6.55
N PRO A 175 -17.03 -18.09 -6.45
CA PRO A 175 -16.99 -18.83 -5.18
C PRO A 175 -15.94 -18.30 -4.21
N LEU A 176 -15.00 -17.44 -4.63
CA LEU A 176 -13.89 -16.95 -3.83
C LEU A 176 -14.18 -15.55 -3.26
N ASN A 177 -14.61 -14.67 -4.11
CA ASN A 177 -14.93 -13.27 -3.82
C ASN A 177 -15.99 -12.75 -4.79
N PRO A 178 -17.30 -12.93 -4.49
CA PRO A 178 -18.38 -12.51 -5.40
C PRO A 178 -18.35 -11.02 -5.73
N GLY A 179 -17.93 -10.16 -4.79
CA GLY A 179 -17.80 -8.72 -5.03
C GLY A 179 -16.80 -8.41 -6.14
N MET A 180 -15.65 -9.10 -6.13
CA MET A 180 -14.64 -8.94 -7.17
C MET A 180 -15.04 -9.61 -8.50
N ALA A 181 -15.82 -10.68 -8.46
CA ALA A 181 -16.40 -11.25 -9.67
C ALA A 181 -17.31 -10.25 -10.39
N HIS A 182 -18.24 -9.63 -9.68
CA HIS A 182 -19.11 -8.58 -10.21
C HIS A 182 -18.31 -7.35 -10.65
N TRP A 183 -17.27 -6.96 -9.94
CA TRP A 183 -16.37 -5.89 -10.38
C TRP A 183 -15.73 -6.20 -11.76
N VAL A 184 -15.22 -7.42 -11.97
CA VAL A 184 -14.65 -7.84 -13.26
C VAL A 184 -15.70 -7.78 -14.37
N LEU A 185 -16.91 -8.27 -14.12
CA LEU A 185 -18.02 -8.21 -15.09
C LEU A 185 -18.37 -6.75 -15.43
N ALA A 186 -18.45 -5.87 -14.43
CA ALA A 186 -18.67 -4.44 -14.63
C ALA A 186 -17.61 -3.81 -15.54
N ARG A 187 -16.33 -4.13 -15.31
CA ARG A 187 -15.20 -3.63 -16.12
C ARG A 187 -15.25 -4.13 -17.56
N ILE A 188 -15.67 -5.38 -17.79
CA ILE A 188 -15.88 -5.94 -19.13
C ILE A 188 -16.99 -5.19 -19.85
N ALA A 189 -18.11 -4.93 -19.17
CA ALA A 189 -19.24 -4.17 -19.72
C ALA A 189 -18.83 -2.71 -20.03
N GLU A 190 -18.10 -2.04 -19.14
CA GLU A 190 -17.54 -0.70 -19.39
C GLU A 190 -16.66 -0.68 -20.65
N LYS A 191 -15.74 -1.64 -20.77
CA LYS A 191 -14.86 -1.77 -21.93
C LYS A 191 -15.64 -2.06 -23.22
N SER A 192 -16.84 -2.65 -23.09
CA SER A 192 -17.78 -2.90 -24.18
C SER A 192 -18.69 -1.69 -24.45
N LYS A 193 -18.63 -0.63 -23.63
CA LYS A 193 -19.50 0.56 -23.66
C LYS A 193 -20.97 0.24 -23.34
N ASP A 194 -21.23 -0.88 -22.66
CA ASP A 194 -22.53 -1.19 -22.10
C ASP A 194 -22.64 -0.62 -20.69
N ASN A 195 -22.97 0.67 -20.61
CA ASN A 195 -23.07 1.38 -19.35
C ASN A 195 -24.21 0.86 -18.46
N ALA A 196 -25.26 0.27 -19.03
CA ALA A 196 -26.38 -0.26 -18.27
C ALA A 196 -25.98 -1.54 -17.53
N GLU A 197 -25.34 -2.47 -18.23
CA GLU A 197 -24.78 -3.68 -17.63
C GLU A 197 -23.67 -3.35 -16.65
N ALA A 198 -22.76 -2.42 -16.99
CA ALA A 198 -21.70 -1.99 -16.08
C ALA A 198 -22.25 -1.48 -14.75
N GLU A 199 -23.25 -0.59 -14.77
CA GLU A 199 -23.87 -0.09 -13.54
C GLU A 199 -24.57 -1.18 -12.75
N GLN A 200 -25.28 -2.10 -13.42
CA GLN A 200 -25.92 -3.24 -12.77
C GLN A 200 -24.89 -4.09 -12.02
N GLU A 201 -23.77 -4.41 -12.64
CA GLU A 201 -22.71 -5.23 -12.05
C GLU A 201 -21.97 -4.51 -10.91
N TYR A 202 -21.70 -3.19 -11.01
CA TYR A 202 -21.17 -2.44 -9.87
C TYR A 202 -22.12 -2.43 -8.68
N ARG A 203 -23.44 -2.32 -8.90
CA ARG A 203 -24.44 -2.42 -7.82
C ARG A 203 -24.53 -3.82 -7.23
N ALA A 204 -24.35 -4.87 -8.06
CA ALA A 204 -24.25 -6.25 -7.58
C ALA A 204 -22.98 -6.46 -6.72
N ALA A 205 -21.85 -5.84 -7.07
CA ALA A 205 -20.65 -5.85 -6.24
C ALA A 205 -20.89 -5.20 -4.88
N ILE A 206 -21.61 -4.07 -4.82
CA ILE A 206 -22.00 -3.41 -3.56
C ILE A 206 -22.86 -4.36 -2.69
N ALA A 207 -23.84 -5.02 -3.28
CA ALA A 207 -24.69 -5.97 -2.56
C ALA A 207 -23.89 -7.18 -2.05
N ALA A 208 -22.98 -7.73 -2.86
CA ALA A 208 -22.15 -8.87 -2.51
C ALA A 208 -21.12 -8.58 -1.41
N THR A 209 -20.69 -7.33 -1.27
CA THR A 209 -19.73 -6.87 -0.23
C THR A 209 -20.43 -6.29 1.00
N HIS A 210 -21.75 -6.41 1.13
CA HIS A 210 -22.52 -5.77 2.20
C HIS A 210 -22.21 -4.26 2.33
N SER A 211 -22.18 -3.57 1.20
CA SER A 211 -21.91 -2.13 1.10
C SER A 211 -20.48 -1.74 1.51
N GLY A 212 -19.47 -2.56 1.22
CA GLY A 212 -18.07 -2.24 1.48
C GLY A 212 -17.61 -0.96 0.76
N ALA A 213 -16.70 -0.21 1.38
CA ALA A 213 -16.22 1.08 0.88
C ALA A 213 -15.60 0.99 -0.51
N ARG A 214 -14.89 -0.11 -0.80
CA ARG A 214 -14.30 -0.34 -2.12
C ARG A 214 -15.36 -0.38 -3.22
N ALA A 215 -16.45 -1.13 -3.03
CA ALA A 215 -17.46 -1.27 -4.08
C ALA A 215 -18.18 0.06 -4.37
N TRP A 216 -18.36 0.92 -3.36
CA TRP A 216 -18.86 2.28 -3.56
C TRP A 216 -17.87 3.17 -4.30
N LEU A 217 -16.57 3.03 -4.05
CA LEU A 217 -15.53 3.72 -4.82
C LEU A 217 -15.57 3.31 -6.30
N ASP A 218 -15.65 2.01 -6.58
CA ASP A 218 -15.67 1.47 -7.94
C ASP A 218 -16.89 2.02 -8.72
N LEU A 219 -18.07 2.07 -8.10
CA LEU A 219 -19.24 2.73 -8.68
C LEU A 219 -19.01 4.24 -8.89
N ALA A 220 -18.38 4.93 -7.94
CA ALA A 220 -18.09 6.36 -8.07
C ALA A 220 -17.14 6.65 -9.24
N ILE A 221 -16.14 5.80 -9.46
CA ILE A 221 -15.21 5.91 -10.59
C ILE A 221 -15.98 5.74 -11.92
N PHE A 222 -16.82 4.73 -12.02
CA PHE A 222 -17.70 4.52 -13.18
C PHE A 222 -18.59 5.74 -13.44
N LEU A 223 -19.28 6.26 -12.41
CA LEU A 223 -20.16 7.42 -12.54
C LEU A 223 -19.40 8.67 -13.00
N ARG A 224 -18.15 8.84 -12.57
CA ARG A 224 -17.27 9.90 -13.08
C ARG A 224 -16.99 9.73 -14.57
N HIS A 225 -16.65 8.51 -15.02
CA HIS A 225 -16.40 8.21 -16.44
C HIS A 225 -17.68 8.48 -17.29
N ALA A 226 -18.85 8.19 -16.73
CA ALA A 226 -20.14 8.50 -17.33
C ALA A 226 -20.55 9.98 -17.24
N ASN A 227 -19.69 10.86 -16.68
CA ASN A 227 -19.94 12.28 -16.42
C ASN A 227 -21.17 12.55 -15.50
N ARG A 228 -21.54 11.60 -14.65
CA ARG A 228 -22.63 11.68 -13.66
C ARG A 228 -22.08 12.14 -12.31
N LEU A 229 -21.57 13.38 -12.26
CA LEU A 229 -20.76 13.88 -11.15
C LEU A 229 -21.52 14.02 -9.83
N ASP A 230 -22.84 14.30 -9.86
CA ASP A 230 -23.65 14.41 -8.65
C ASP A 230 -23.87 13.03 -7.99
N GLU A 231 -24.11 12.02 -8.81
CA GLU A 231 -24.25 10.64 -8.35
C GLU A 231 -22.91 10.05 -7.86
N MET A 232 -21.81 10.40 -8.53
CA MET A 232 -20.45 10.09 -8.04
C MET A 232 -20.25 10.65 -6.62
N GLN A 233 -20.61 11.90 -6.39
CA GLN A 233 -20.48 12.52 -5.07
C GLN A 233 -21.36 11.83 -4.03
N GLN A 234 -22.59 11.44 -4.37
CA GLN A 234 -23.46 10.67 -3.49
C GLN A 234 -22.88 9.30 -3.13
N ALA A 235 -22.31 8.60 -4.11
CA ALA A 235 -21.64 7.34 -3.88
C ALA A 235 -20.44 7.49 -2.89
N LEU A 236 -19.67 8.57 -3.01
CA LEU A 236 -18.56 8.87 -2.09
C LEU A 236 -19.02 9.30 -0.68
N HIS A 237 -20.19 9.96 -0.55
CA HIS A 237 -20.81 10.15 0.75
C HIS A 237 -21.23 8.83 1.41
N THR A 238 -21.73 7.88 0.62
CA THR A 238 -22.07 6.56 1.13
C THR A 238 -20.82 5.78 1.51
N LEU A 239 -19.75 5.87 0.72
CA LEU A 239 -18.43 5.31 1.05
C LEU A 239 -17.92 5.80 2.41
N ASP A 240 -18.06 7.10 2.72
CA ASP A 240 -17.62 7.67 4.01
C ASP A 240 -18.30 7.02 5.22
N SER A 241 -19.54 6.55 5.06
CA SER A 241 -20.30 5.87 6.11
C SER A 241 -20.25 4.33 6.04
N SER A 242 -19.60 3.79 5.01
CA SER A 242 -19.53 2.34 4.76
C SER A 242 -18.44 1.64 5.59
N PRO A 243 -18.57 0.31 5.82
CA PRO A 243 -17.47 -0.48 6.37
C PRO A 243 -16.22 -0.39 5.49
N VAL A 244 -15.07 -0.14 6.10
CA VAL A 244 -13.80 -0.04 5.38
C VAL A 244 -13.21 -1.44 5.24
N ASP A 245 -13.44 -2.03 4.10
CA ASP A 245 -12.91 -3.33 3.69
C ASP A 245 -11.53 -3.22 3.01
N ARG A 246 -11.21 -2.02 2.49
CA ARG A 246 -9.92 -1.65 1.92
C ARG A 246 -9.62 -0.18 2.26
N PRO A 247 -8.65 0.09 3.14
CA PRO A 247 -8.33 1.45 3.59
C PRO A 247 -8.02 2.43 2.45
N GLU A 248 -7.32 1.98 1.40
CA GLU A 248 -6.95 2.81 0.24
C GLU A 248 -8.18 3.40 -0.48
N SER A 249 -9.35 2.75 -0.36
CA SER A 249 -10.59 3.28 -0.94
C SER A 249 -10.95 4.68 -0.44
N LEU A 250 -10.56 5.01 0.80
CA LEU A 250 -10.75 6.36 1.36
C LEU A 250 -9.84 7.38 0.68
N MET A 251 -8.57 7.03 0.48
CA MET A 251 -7.59 7.90 -0.20
C MET A 251 -7.95 8.08 -1.68
N ASP A 252 -8.33 7.00 -2.36
CA ASP A 252 -8.73 7.03 -3.77
C ASP A 252 -10.02 7.85 -3.97
N GLY A 253 -10.99 7.74 -3.04
CA GLY A 253 -12.21 8.56 -3.03
C GLY A 253 -11.91 10.05 -2.85
N ALA A 254 -10.98 10.39 -1.96
CA ALA A 254 -10.53 11.78 -1.78
C ALA A 254 -9.82 12.30 -3.04
N SER A 255 -8.97 11.50 -3.66
CA SER A 255 -8.30 11.82 -4.93
C SER A 255 -9.30 12.02 -6.06
N LEU A 256 -10.38 11.24 -6.10
CA LEU A 256 -11.46 11.39 -7.08
C LEU A 256 -12.18 12.71 -6.92
N LEU A 257 -12.52 13.13 -5.68
CA LEU A 257 -13.12 14.42 -5.37
C LEU A 257 -12.22 15.60 -5.73
N LEU A 258 -10.92 15.50 -5.38
CA LEU A 258 -9.94 16.54 -5.72
C LEU A 258 -9.85 16.74 -7.24
N ARG A 259 -9.75 15.65 -8.01
CA ARG A 259 -9.71 15.72 -9.49
C ARG A 259 -11.01 16.22 -10.11
N ALA A 260 -12.15 15.95 -9.48
CA ALA A 260 -13.44 16.45 -9.91
C ALA A 260 -13.68 17.92 -9.51
N GLY A 261 -12.83 18.49 -8.65
CA GLY A 261 -13.01 19.84 -8.11
C GLY A 261 -14.24 19.98 -7.21
N ARG A 262 -14.61 18.91 -6.48
CA ARG A 262 -15.87 18.84 -5.71
C ARG A 262 -15.61 18.41 -4.27
N ASP A 263 -16.46 18.89 -3.37
CA ASP A 263 -16.60 18.46 -1.96
C ASP A 263 -15.26 18.24 -1.24
N TYR A 264 -14.40 19.25 -1.25
CA TYR A 264 -13.11 19.20 -0.54
C TYR A 264 -13.25 18.87 0.96
N PRO A 265 -14.33 19.32 1.67
CA PRO A 265 -14.55 18.89 3.05
C PRO A 265 -14.70 17.37 3.20
N LEU A 266 -15.43 16.70 2.30
CA LEU A 266 -15.53 15.24 2.30
C LEU A 266 -14.16 14.59 2.00
N ALA A 267 -13.44 15.08 0.99
CA ALA A 267 -12.12 14.57 0.65
C ALA A 267 -11.15 14.64 1.84
N ILE A 268 -11.13 15.75 2.57
CA ILE A 268 -10.32 15.95 3.78
C ILE A 268 -10.73 14.96 4.87
N ARG A 269 -12.03 14.71 5.09
CA ARG A 269 -12.49 13.72 6.08
C ARG A 269 -12.02 12.31 5.73
N LEU A 270 -12.16 11.92 4.46
CA LEU A 270 -11.73 10.61 3.98
C LEU A 270 -10.22 10.40 4.23
N LEU A 271 -9.37 11.39 3.92
CA LEU A 271 -7.93 11.30 4.16
C LEU A 271 -7.59 11.25 5.65
N ARG A 272 -8.22 12.05 6.48
CA ARG A 272 -8.02 11.99 7.93
C ARG A 272 -8.46 10.65 8.52
N ARG A 273 -9.57 10.10 8.04
CA ARG A 273 -10.01 8.76 8.42
C ARG A 273 -9.01 7.68 7.97
N TYR A 274 -8.48 7.79 6.76
CA TYR A 274 -7.43 6.90 6.25
C TYR A 274 -6.18 6.95 7.14
N LEU A 275 -5.68 8.14 7.48
CA LEU A 275 -4.49 8.33 8.30
C LEU A 275 -4.69 7.96 9.79
N SER A 276 -5.93 7.81 10.25
CA SER A 276 -6.23 7.43 11.64
C SER A 276 -6.20 5.91 11.91
N ALA A 277 -6.05 5.10 10.88
CA ALA A 277 -6.02 3.64 10.96
C ALA A 277 -4.69 3.08 10.41
N PRO A 278 -4.29 1.85 10.78
CA PRO A 278 -3.17 1.19 10.14
C PRO A 278 -3.40 1.08 8.62
N VAL A 279 -2.44 1.53 7.84
CA VAL A 279 -2.48 1.51 6.37
C VAL A 279 -1.67 0.32 5.86
N GLU A 280 -2.23 -0.88 5.90
CA GLU A 280 -1.49 -2.14 5.73
C GLU A 280 -0.46 -2.17 4.58
N GLU A 281 -0.62 -1.42 3.51
CA GLU A 281 0.31 -1.33 2.37
C GLU A 281 0.18 0.01 1.63
N GLY A 282 -0.64 0.91 2.14
CA GLY A 282 -0.92 2.17 1.49
C GLY A 282 0.14 3.23 1.79
N PRO A 283 0.48 4.06 0.82
CA PRO A 283 1.46 5.11 1.01
C PRO A 283 0.86 6.27 1.81
N ALA A 284 0.98 6.26 3.14
CA ALA A 284 0.51 7.34 4.00
C ALA A 284 1.04 8.73 3.57
N PHE A 285 2.27 8.78 3.03
CA PHE A 285 2.83 10.02 2.49
C PHE A 285 1.99 10.59 1.33
N LYS A 286 1.41 9.73 0.46
CA LYS A 286 0.50 10.19 -0.61
C LYS A 286 -0.80 10.77 -0.06
N ALA A 287 -1.29 10.28 1.07
CA ALA A 287 -2.46 10.83 1.74
C ALA A 287 -2.17 12.21 2.34
N HIS A 288 -0.98 12.39 2.95
CA HIS A 288 -0.52 13.69 3.42
C HIS A 288 -0.31 14.68 2.27
N ASP A 289 0.30 14.26 1.15
CA ASP A 289 0.42 15.10 -0.05
C ASP A 289 -0.96 15.55 -0.59
N LEU A 290 -1.92 14.62 -0.72
CA LEU A 290 -3.29 14.94 -1.14
C LEU A 290 -3.99 15.88 -0.15
N LEU A 291 -3.78 15.70 1.14
CA LEU A 291 -4.35 16.57 2.18
C LEU A 291 -3.74 17.98 2.08
N GLY A 292 -2.44 18.09 1.87
CA GLY A 292 -1.76 19.36 1.59
C GLY A 292 -2.35 20.06 0.36
N GLN A 293 -2.57 19.36 -0.75
CA GLN A 293 -3.18 19.92 -1.96
C GLN A 293 -4.61 20.42 -1.71
N LEU A 294 -5.41 19.68 -0.94
CA LEU A 294 -6.80 20.09 -0.60
C LEU A 294 -6.82 21.33 0.28
N LEU A 295 -5.95 21.41 1.29
CA LEU A 295 -5.81 22.56 2.17
C LEU A 295 -5.32 23.80 1.41
N GLU A 296 -4.36 23.61 0.48
CA GLU A 296 -3.92 24.67 -0.43
C GLU A 296 -5.08 25.21 -1.28
N LYS A 297 -5.97 24.32 -1.80
CA LYS A 297 -7.18 24.71 -2.54
C LYS A 297 -8.20 25.47 -1.67
N GLN A 298 -8.22 25.23 -0.37
CA GLN A 298 -9.04 25.96 0.59
C GLN A 298 -8.40 27.29 1.06
N GLY A 299 -7.15 27.56 0.67
CA GLY A 299 -6.40 28.75 1.06
C GLY A 299 -5.67 28.65 2.40
N ASP A 300 -5.69 27.48 3.05
CA ASP A 300 -4.96 27.25 4.30
C ASP A 300 -3.54 26.78 4.00
N ARG A 301 -2.70 27.75 3.59
CA ARG A 301 -1.30 27.51 3.22
C ARG A 301 -0.47 26.93 4.37
N ARG A 302 -0.75 27.37 5.62
CA ARG A 302 0.00 26.87 6.77
C ARG A 302 -0.26 25.39 7.03
N ALA A 303 -1.53 25.00 7.10
CA ALA A 303 -1.88 23.61 7.28
C ALA A 303 -1.42 22.76 6.08
N ALA A 304 -1.46 23.29 4.86
CA ALA A 304 -0.91 22.59 3.68
C ALA A 304 0.61 22.32 3.82
N ALA A 305 1.39 23.30 4.29
CA ALA A 305 2.82 23.11 4.54
C ALA A 305 3.09 22.04 5.59
N GLU A 306 2.33 22.02 6.69
CA GLU A 306 2.44 20.98 7.73
C GLU A 306 2.21 19.58 7.16
N GLU A 307 1.22 19.40 6.27
CA GLU A 307 0.94 18.12 5.62
C GLU A 307 2.02 17.72 4.59
N TYR A 308 2.54 18.66 3.80
CA TYR A 308 3.67 18.37 2.89
C TYR A 308 4.93 17.98 3.66
N HIS A 309 5.21 18.61 4.80
CA HIS A 309 6.31 18.17 5.68
C HIS A 309 6.08 16.76 6.22
N ALA A 310 4.86 16.42 6.63
CA ALA A 310 4.52 15.07 7.08
C ALA A 310 4.73 14.04 5.96
N ALA A 311 4.34 14.35 4.73
CA ALA A 311 4.61 13.48 3.58
C ALA A 311 6.10 13.21 3.39
N LEU A 312 6.92 14.26 3.42
CA LEU A 312 8.38 14.17 3.22
C LEU A 312 9.10 13.46 4.39
N ALA A 313 8.54 13.50 5.59
CA ALA A 313 9.06 12.74 6.73
C ALA A 313 8.89 11.22 6.55
N LEU A 314 7.89 10.79 5.79
CA LEU A 314 7.62 9.37 5.50
C LEU A 314 8.35 8.88 4.22
N ALA A 315 8.46 9.75 3.23
CA ALA A 315 9.09 9.47 1.93
C ALA A 315 9.76 10.76 1.39
N HIS A 316 11.05 10.92 1.66
CA HIS A 316 11.80 12.13 1.29
C HIS A 316 11.86 12.40 -0.22
N THR A 317 11.64 11.37 -1.04
CA THR A 317 11.65 11.44 -2.50
C THR A 317 10.30 11.85 -3.10
N ASP A 318 9.28 12.18 -2.30
CA ASP A 318 7.99 12.64 -2.84
C ASP A 318 8.10 14.02 -3.49
N ASN A 319 8.28 14.01 -4.81
CA ASN A 319 8.41 15.23 -5.61
C ASN A 319 7.17 16.13 -5.53
N ARG A 320 5.96 15.57 -5.36
CA ARG A 320 4.73 16.37 -5.29
C ARG A 320 4.68 17.19 -4.02
N ALA A 321 5.02 16.57 -2.88
CA ALA A 321 5.11 17.28 -1.61
C ALA A 321 6.22 18.34 -1.64
N GLN A 322 7.38 18.06 -2.27
CA GLN A 322 8.44 19.05 -2.46
C GLN A 322 7.97 20.25 -3.29
N GLU A 323 7.24 20.01 -4.37
CA GLU A 323 6.66 21.08 -5.19
C GLU A 323 5.55 21.82 -4.46
N GLY A 324 4.75 21.10 -3.67
CA GLY A 324 3.72 21.67 -2.81
C GLY A 324 4.30 22.69 -1.82
N LEU A 325 5.34 22.33 -1.10
CA LEU A 325 6.04 23.24 -0.18
C LEU A 325 6.52 24.51 -0.89
N LYS A 326 7.16 24.37 -2.06
CA LYS A 326 7.61 25.56 -2.83
C LYS A 326 6.47 26.51 -3.17
N ARG A 327 5.24 26.01 -3.39
CA ARG A 327 4.07 26.87 -3.69
C ARG A 327 3.51 27.58 -2.47
N VAL A 328 3.60 26.96 -1.30
CA VAL A 328 2.99 27.53 -0.08
C VAL A 328 3.97 28.37 0.74
N ASP A 329 5.27 28.24 0.56
CA ASP A 329 6.32 29.02 1.24
C ASP A 329 6.51 30.43 0.63
N HIS A 330 5.83 30.74 -0.49
CA HIS A 330 5.79 32.05 -1.15
C HIS A 330 4.42 32.70 -1.02
#